data_1a2454ad3a0f4cdc52d00ca444a43023
#
_entry.id   1a2454ad3a0f4cdc52d00ca444a43023
#
_cell.length_a   1.000
_cell.length_b   1.000
_cell.length_c   1.000
_cell.angle_alpha   90.00
_cell.angle_beta   90.00
_cell.angle_gamma   90.00
#
_symmetry.space_group_name_H-M   'P 1'
#
loop_
_entity.id
_entity.type
_entity.pdbx_description
1 polymer ?
#
loop_
_entity_poly.entity_id
_entity_poly.type
_entity_poly.pdbx_seq_one_letter_code
_entity_poly.pdbx_strand_id
1 'polypeptide(L)'
;MTPAGETHHVRDAMSTEILMIGPRHTLRHAAKLMSQRHVGSAVVHNPETAGIGIITERDILHALGHGLDPDDEPVETHLTHNVVFATPHWTLDQAAEAMTRGGFRHLVVLEDDQVVGMISVRDIVRAWSRLPSAA
;
A
#
# COMPACT_ATOMS: atom_id res chain seq x y z
N MET A 1 3.35 32.74 0.77
CA MET A 1 3.58 31.93 -0.05
C MET A 1 3.00 30.68 0.04
N THR A 2 2.93 30.06 -0.93
CA THR A 2 2.35 28.78 -0.89
C THR A 2 3.32 27.78 -0.43
N PRO A 3 3.09 27.21 0.68
CA PRO A 3 3.87 26.09 1.03
C PRO A 3 3.76 25.07 -0.07
N ALA A 4 4.86 24.56 -0.46
CA ALA A 4 4.90 23.57 -1.51
C ALA A 4 4.01 22.38 -1.17
N GLY A 5 3.86 22.07 0.10
CA GLY A 5 3.00 20.98 0.53
C GLY A 5 1.54 21.17 0.17
N GLU A 6 1.09 22.39 0.00
CA GLU A 6 -0.29 22.66 -0.35
C GLU A 6 -0.64 22.18 -1.75
N THR A 7 0.35 22.10 -2.62
CA THR A 7 0.12 21.69 -3.99
C THR A 7 0.35 20.22 -4.24
N HIS A 8 0.78 19.51 -3.21
CA HIS A 8 1.11 18.10 -3.35
C HIS A 8 -0.07 17.24 -2.96
N HIS A 9 -0.45 16.37 -3.86
CA HIS A 9 -1.57 15.45 -3.70
C HIS A 9 -1.10 14.00 -3.81
N VAL A 10 -1.95 13.11 -3.37
CA VAL A 10 -1.66 11.68 -3.44
C VAL A 10 -1.26 11.27 -4.85
N ARG A 11 -1.94 11.79 -5.87
CA ARG A 11 -1.63 11.45 -7.26
C ARG A 11 -0.19 11.81 -7.67
N ASP A 12 0.41 12.79 -7.00
CA ASP A 12 1.75 13.24 -7.33
C ASP A 12 2.85 12.34 -6.74
N ALA A 13 2.49 11.55 -5.74
CA ALA A 13 3.45 10.73 -5.00
C ALA A 13 3.16 9.24 -5.07
N MET A 14 1.94 8.84 -5.42
CA MET A 14 1.56 7.43 -5.44
C MET A 14 2.30 6.65 -6.53
N SER A 15 2.43 5.34 -6.31
CA SER A 15 2.87 4.45 -7.35
C SER A 15 1.66 4.00 -8.16
N THR A 16 1.77 4.04 -9.49
CA THR A 16 0.75 3.52 -10.39
C THR A 16 1.06 2.10 -10.85
N GLU A 17 2.27 1.64 -10.60
CA GLU A 17 2.67 0.27 -10.90
C GLU A 17 2.28 -0.61 -9.72
N ILE A 18 1.03 -1.04 -9.70
CA ILE A 18 0.47 -1.80 -8.61
C ILE A 18 0.72 -3.27 -8.87
N LEU A 19 1.27 -3.96 -7.86
CA LEU A 19 1.37 -5.39 -7.91
C LEU A 19 0.04 -5.98 -7.43
N MET A 20 -0.58 -6.78 -8.26
CA MET A 20 -1.80 -7.48 -7.91
C MET A 20 -1.54 -8.98 -7.83
N ILE A 21 -2.03 -9.59 -6.76
CA ILE A 21 -1.80 -11.02 -6.49
C ILE A 21 -3.16 -11.66 -6.23
N GLY A 22 -3.36 -12.86 -6.75
CA GLY A 22 -4.58 -13.61 -6.50
C GLY A 22 -4.63 -14.15 -5.08
N PRO A 23 -5.83 -14.35 -4.52
CA PRO A 23 -5.98 -14.72 -3.11
C PRO A 23 -5.41 -16.07 -2.74
N ARG A 24 -5.30 -16.97 -3.70
CA ARG A 24 -4.79 -18.32 -3.46
C ARG A 24 -3.31 -18.50 -3.70
N HIS A 25 -2.61 -17.46 -4.14
CA HIS A 25 -1.16 -17.53 -4.25
C HIS A 25 -0.54 -17.66 -2.87
N THR A 26 0.61 -18.32 -2.81
CA THR A 26 1.29 -18.53 -1.54
C THR A 26 2.03 -17.29 -1.08
N LEU A 27 2.34 -17.27 0.21
CA LEU A 27 3.17 -16.19 0.76
C LEU A 27 4.52 -16.12 0.07
N ARG A 28 5.12 -17.27 -0.27
CA ARG A 28 6.40 -17.28 -1.00
C ARG A 28 6.26 -16.62 -2.36
N HIS A 29 5.18 -16.91 -3.07
CA HIS A 29 4.95 -16.29 -4.38
C HIS A 29 4.84 -14.78 -4.25
N ALA A 30 4.05 -14.33 -3.26
CA ALA A 30 3.90 -12.90 -2.98
C ALA A 30 5.25 -12.25 -2.66
N ALA A 31 6.01 -12.88 -1.76
CA ALA A 31 7.32 -12.37 -1.36
C ALA A 31 8.27 -12.25 -2.55
N LYS A 32 8.25 -13.25 -3.42
CA LYS A 32 9.10 -13.24 -4.62
C LYS A 32 8.76 -12.08 -5.54
N LEU A 33 7.47 -11.89 -5.83
CA LEU A 33 7.04 -10.81 -6.71
C LEU A 33 7.29 -9.44 -6.10
N MET A 34 7.02 -9.29 -4.81
CA MET A 34 7.27 -8.04 -4.10
C MET A 34 8.76 -7.70 -4.10
N SER A 35 9.60 -8.70 -3.87
CA SER A 35 11.04 -8.51 -3.87
C SER A 35 11.55 -8.11 -5.24
N GLN A 36 11.07 -8.78 -6.30
CA GLN A 36 11.48 -8.48 -7.67
C GLN A 36 11.09 -7.07 -8.08
N ARG A 37 9.97 -6.56 -7.58
CA ARG A 37 9.47 -5.24 -7.92
C ARG A 37 9.86 -4.16 -6.91
N HIS A 38 10.57 -4.53 -5.87
CA HIS A 38 11.00 -3.60 -4.81
C HIS A 38 9.84 -2.86 -4.18
N VAL A 39 8.73 -3.56 -3.94
CA VAL A 39 7.56 -3.00 -3.27
C VAL A 39 7.31 -3.73 -1.96
N GLY A 40 6.73 -3.02 -1.00
CA GLY A 40 6.45 -3.57 0.33
C GLY A 40 5.03 -4.04 0.52
N SER A 41 4.21 -4.01 -0.53
CA SER A 41 2.83 -4.44 -0.45
C SER A 41 2.30 -4.83 -1.81
N ALA A 42 1.22 -5.61 -1.82
CA ALA A 42 0.50 -5.96 -3.03
C ALA A 42 -0.99 -5.91 -2.76
N VAL A 43 -1.77 -5.61 -3.78
CA VAL A 43 -3.22 -5.61 -3.70
C VAL A 43 -3.70 -7.03 -3.98
N VAL A 44 -4.60 -7.51 -3.14
CA VAL A 44 -5.20 -8.82 -3.31
C VAL A 44 -6.70 -8.61 -3.47
N HIS A 45 -7.21 -8.97 -4.62
CA HIS A 45 -8.62 -8.85 -4.94
C HIS A 45 -9.22 -10.23 -5.07
N ASN A 46 -10.28 -10.47 -4.28
CA ASN A 46 -11.02 -11.73 -4.37
C ASN A 46 -12.27 -11.47 -5.20
N PRO A 47 -12.33 -11.96 -6.44
CA PRO A 47 -13.47 -11.68 -7.32
C PRO A 47 -14.78 -12.27 -6.80
N GLU A 48 -14.71 -13.30 -5.95
CA GLU A 48 -15.91 -13.93 -5.40
C GLU A 48 -16.59 -13.08 -4.34
N THR A 49 -15.82 -12.24 -3.64
CA THR A 49 -16.35 -11.41 -2.56
C THR A 49 -16.33 -9.93 -2.89
N ALA A 50 -15.76 -9.57 -4.02
CA ALA A 50 -15.51 -8.17 -4.42
C ALA A 50 -14.72 -7.39 -3.36
N GLY A 51 -14.09 -8.09 -2.42
CA GLY A 51 -13.29 -7.47 -1.38
C GLY A 51 -11.88 -7.18 -1.86
N ILE A 52 -11.34 -6.07 -1.38
CA ILE A 52 -9.95 -5.68 -1.65
C ILE A 52 -9.20 -5.71 -0.32
N GLY A 53 -8.11 -6.46 -0.30
CA GLY A 53 -7.19 -6.45 0.83
C GLY A 53 -5.79 -6.18 0.34
N ILE A 54 -4.88 -6.03 1.25
CA ILE A 54 -3.46 -5.92 0.91
C ILE A 54 -2.66 -6.95 1.69
N ILE A 55 -1.60 -7.43 1.06
CA ILE A 55 -0.59 -8.22 1.75
C ILE A 55 0.67 -7.37 1.82
N THR A 56 1.22 -7.26 3.02
CA THR A 56 2.40 -6.42 3.25
C THR A 56 3.59 -7.28 3.65
N GLU A 57 4.78 -6.69 3.56
CA GLU A 57 5.98 -7.37 4.04
C GLU A 57 5.88 -7.71 5.52
N ARG A 58 5.18 -6.88 6.31
CA ARG A 58 4.95 -7.15 7.72
C ARG A 58 4.07 -8.40 7.90
N ASP A 59 3.03 -8.55 7.09
CA ASP A 59 2.15 -9.72 7.17
C ASP A 59 2.92 -11.01 6.91
N ILE A 60 3.81 -10.97 5.92
CA ILE A 60 4.63 -12.11 5.56
C ILE A 60 5.62 -12.43 6.69
N LEU A 61 6.28 -11.41 7.19
CA LEU A 61 7.24 -11.57 8.29
C LEU A 61 6.54 -12.14 9.52
N HIS A 62 5.35 -11.66 9.84
CA HIS A 62 4.57 -12.13 10.97
C HIS A 62 4.23 -13.62 10.83
N ALA A 63 3.80 -14.05 9.65
CA ALA A 63 3.50 -15.45 9.39
C ALA A 63 4.73 -16.34 9.57
N LEU A 64 5.87 -15.90 9.03
CA LEU A 64 7.12 -16.64 9.18
C LEU A 64 7.55 -16.73 10.64
N GLY A 65 7.39 -15.65 11.38
CA GLY A 65 7.74 -15.60 12.80
C GLY A 65 6.89 -16.55 13.64
N HIS A 66 5.70 -16.89 13.18
CA HIS A 66 4.82 -17.86 13.83
C HIS A 66 5.05 -19.29 13.37
N GLY A 67 6.06 -19.51 12.54
CA GLY A 67 6.42 -20.85 12.11
C GLY A 67 5.59 -21.40 10.95
N LEU A 68 4.83 -20.56 10.28
CA LEU A 68 4.00 -21.01 9.16
C LEU A 68 4.87 -21.23 7.93
N ASP A 69 4.47 -22.21 7.12
CA ASP A 69 5.20 -22.55 5.90
C ASP A 69 4.75 -21.65 4.76
N PRO A 70 5.64 -20.78 4.24
CA PRO A 70 5.26 -19.86 3.17
C PRO A 70 4.89 -20.54 1.85
N ASP A 71 5.27 -21.81 1.68
CA ASP A 71 4.93 -22.57 0.48
C ASP A 71 3.53 -23.15 0.54
N ASP A 72 2.94 -23.24 1.75
CA ASP A 72 1.60 -23.80 1.93
C ASP A 72 0.55 -22.72 2.25
N GLU A 73 0.97 -21.59 2.83
CA GLU A 73 0.03 -20.57 3.29
C GLU A 73 -0.42 -19.68 2.15
N PRO A 74 -1.74 -19.61 1.88
CA PRO A 74 -2.26 -18.69 0.87
C PRO A 74 -2.31 -17.26 1.41
N VAL A 75 -2.12 -16.29 0.52
CA VAL A 75 -2.12 -14.89 0.94
C VAL A 75 -3.46 -14.47 1.55
N GLU A 76 -4.57 -15.07 1.11
CA GLU A 76 -5.89 -14.67 1.59
C GLU A 76 -6.11 -14.84 3.08
N THR A 77 -5.35 -15.72 3.73
CA THR A 77 -5.45 -15.92 5.17
C THR A 77 -4.62 -14.95 5.98
N HIS A 78 -3.83 -14.13 5.32
CA HIS A 78 -2.89 -13.21 5.98
C HIS A 78 -3.08 -11.76 5.56
N LEU A 79 -4.18 -11.45 4.91
CA LEU A 79 -4.43 -10.10 4.42
C LEU A 79 -4.72 -9.12 5.54
N THR A 80 -4.31 -7.88 5.30
CA THR A 80 -4.83 -6.76 6.05
C THR A 80 -6.16 -6.38 5.43
N HIS A 81 -7.25 -6.55 6.17
CA HIS A 81 -8.61 -6.31 5.67
C HIS A 81 -9.11 -4.89 5.94
N ASN A 82 -8.59 -4.24 6.96
CA ASN A 82 -9.00 -2.87 7.30
C ASN A 82 -8.28 -1.88 6.42
N VAL A 83 -8.47 -2.01 5.14
CA VAL A 83 -7.80 -1.15 4.16
C VAL A 83 -8.52 0.17 4.12
N VAL A 84 -7.78 1.25 4.31
CA VAL A 84 -8.29 2.59 4.13
C VAL A 84 -7.95 3.03 2.71
N PHE A 85 -8.93 3.58 2.04
CA PHE A 85 -8.77 4.04 0.67
C PHE A 85 -8.56 5.54 0.65
N ALA A 86 -7.64 5.97 -0.18
CA ALA A 86 -7.44 7.38 -0.47
C ALA A 86 -7.95 7.67 -1.89
N THR A 87 -8.12 8.94 -2.20
CA THR A 87 -8.39 9.36 -3.57
C THR A 87 -7.16 10.09 -4.11
N PRO A 88 -7.00 10.18 -5.44
CA PRO A 88 -5.88 10.91 -6.02
C PRO A 88 -5.85 12.38 -5.61
N HIS A 89 -6.99 12.92 -5.22
CA HIS A 89 -7.13 14.35 -4.89
C HIS A 89 -6.81 14.67 -3.43
N TRP A 90 -6.66 13.67 -2.58
CA TRP A 90 -6.25 13.92 -1.21
C TRP A 90 -4.90 14.62 -1.21
N THR A 91 -4.71 15.51 -0.23
CA THR A 91 -3.38 16.06 0.00
C THR A 91 -2.50 15.00 0.66
N LEU A 92 -1.19 15.19 0.57
CA LEU A 92 -0.27 14.30 1.27
C LEU A 92 -0.46 14.37 2.78
N ASP A 93 -0.83 15.54 3.31
CA ASP A 93 -1.11 15.68 4.73
C ASP A 93 -2.31 14.83 5.14
N GLN A 94 -3.35 14.80 4.33
CA GLN A 94 -4.51 13.95 4.60
C GLN A 94 -4.13 12.47 4.60
N ALA A 95 -3.31 12.07 3.65
CA ALA A 95 -2.85 10.69 3.59
C ALA A 95 -1.99 10.34 4.81
N ALA A 96 -1.07 11.23 5.17
CA ALA A 96 -0.20 11.01 6.33
C ALA A 96 -1.03 10.91 7.62
N GLU A 97 -2.05 11.75 7.76
CA GLU A 97 -2.92 11.72 8.93
C GLU A 97 -3.69 10.39 8.99
N ALA A 98 -4.22 9.93 7.87
CA ALA A 98 -4.93 8.66 7.83
C ALA A 98 -4.01 7.50 8.22
N MET A 99 -2.79 7.50 7.73
CA MET A 99 -1.81 6.47 8.07
C MET A 99 -1.45 6.50 9.56
N THR A 100 -1.22 7.68 10.09
CA THR A 100 -0.86 7.85 11.51
C THR A 100 -2.01 7.42 12.41
N ARG A 101 -3.21 7.86 12.09
CA ARG A 101 -4.39 7.57 12.91
C ARG A 101 -4.73 6.08 12.91
N GLY A 102 -4.59 5.42 11.76
CA GLY A 102 -4.93 4.01 11.63
C GLY A 102 -3.78 3.05 11.88
N GLY A 103 -2.55 3.55 12.00
CA GLY A 103 -1.39 2.68 12.12
C GLY A 103 -1.03 1.98 10.83
N PHE A 104 -1.43 2.53 9.69
CA PHE A 104 -1.15 1.96 8.38
C PHE A 104 0.09 2.59 7.76
N ARG A 105 0.76 1.83 6.93
CA ARG A 105 1.90 2.33 6.17
C ARG A 105 1.62 2.42 4.68
N HIS A 106 0.45 1.97 4.26
CA HIS A 106 0.02 1.93 2.86
C HIS A 106 -1.45 2.27 2.77
N LEU A 107 -1.82 3.01 1.75
CA LEU A 107 -3.22 3.27 1.41
C LEU A 107 -3.42 2.88 -0.05
N VAL A 108 -4.52 2.20 -0.33
CA VAL A 108 -4.92 1.92 -1.70
C VAL A 108 -5.62 3.16 -2.23
N VAL A 109 -5.26 3.58 -3.43
CA VAL A 109 -5.83 4.77 -4.05
C VAL A 109 -6.90 4.34 -5.04
N LEU A 110 -8.12 4.81 -4.82
CA LEU A 110 -9.27 4.50 -5.68
C LEU A 110 -9.73 5.75 -6.40
N GLU A 111 -10.15 5.56 -7.64
CA GLU A 111 -10.85 6.57 -8.41
C GLU A 111 -11.93 5.85 -9.20
N ASP A 112 -13.18 6.29 -9.06
CA ASP A 112 -14.33 5.67 -9.72
C ASP A 112 -14.40 4.16 -9.47
N ASP A 113 -14.18 3.76 -8.22
CA ASP A 113 -14.19 2.37 -7.76
C ASP A 113 -13.10 1.50 -8.39
N GLN A 114 -12.12 2.12 -9.03
CA GLN A 114 -10.98 1.40 -9.60
C GLN A 114 -9.73 1.69 -8.78
N VAL A 115 -8.91 0.67 -8.57
CA VAL A 115 -7.61 0.86 -7.95
C VAL A 115 -6.70 1.52 -8.97
N VAL A 116 -6.29 2.75 -8.69
CA VAL A 116 -5.43 3.50 -9.61
C VAL A 116 -4.01 3.66 -9.10
N GLY A 117 -3.77 3.34 -7.85
CA GLY A 117 -2.43 3.46 -7.28
C GLY A 117 -2.37 2.97 -5.86
N MET A 118 -1.18 3.09 -5.31
CA MET A 118 -0.94 2.85 -3.90
C MET A 118 0.05 3.88 -3.40
N ILE A 119 -0.17 4.38 -2.20
CA ILE A 119 0.75 5.32 -1.59
C ILE A 119 1.22 4.78 -0.25
N SER A 120 2.52 4.88 -0.01
CA SER A 120 3.13 4.41 1.23
C SER A 120 3.69 5.58 2.01
N VAL A 121 4.02 5.33 3.29
CA VAL A 121 4.74 6.30 4.10
C VAL A 121 6.03 6.72 3.39
N ARG A 122 6.72 5.76 2.78
CA ARG A 122 7.95 6.04 2.05
C ARG A 122 7.72 7.04 0.91
N ASP A 123 6.61 6.89 0.18
CA ASP A 123 6.26 7.80 -0.90
C ASP A 123 6.05 9.22 -0.39
N ILE A 124 5.37 9.35 0.76
CA ILE A 124 5.12 10.64 1.37
C ILE A 124 6.42 11.30 1.82
N VAL A 125 7.27 10.55 2.51
CA VAL A 125 8.55 11.07 2.97
C VAL A 125 9.41 11.48 1.78
N ARG A 126 9.41 10.68 0.73
CA ARG A 126 10.17 10.99 -0.49
C ARG A 126 9.66 12.29 -1.12
N ALA A 127 8.36 12.47 -1.19
CA ALA A 127 7.77 13.68 -1.75
C ALA A 127 8.14 14.90 -0.88
N TRP A 128 8.05 14.76 0.44
CA TRP A 128 8.39 15.84 1.34
C TRP A 128 9.88 16.21 1.27
N SER A 129 10.74 15.21 1.06
CA SER A 129 12.17 15.47 0.97
C SER A 129 12.56 16.21 -0.31
N ARG A 130 11.67 16.23 -1.31
CA ARG A 130 11.88 16.96 -2.55
C ARG A 130 11.31 18.37 -2.53
N LEU A 131 10.60 18.71 -1.44
CA LEU A 131 10.07 20.06 -1.32
C LEU A 131 11.21 21.04 -1.12
N PRO A 132 11.07 22.27 -1.64
CA PRO A 132 12.08 23.29 -1.40
C PRO A 132 12.23 23.55 0.09
N SER A 133 13.48 23.80 0.50
CA SER A 133 13.74 24.18 1.87
C SER A 133 13.05 25.52 2.16
N ALA A 134 12.54 25.66 3.38
CA ALA A 134 11.98 26.93 3.82
C ALA A 134 13.04 27.99 4.08
N ALA A 135 14.28 27.58 4.16
CA ALA A 135 15.38 28.53 4.39
C ALA A 135 15.75 29.31 3.15
#